data_4bcb665735638412fd72d7e7f8fe651e
#
_entry.id   4bcb665735638412fd72d7e7f8fe651e
#
_cell.length_a   1.000
_cell.length_b   1.000
_cell.length_c   1.000
_cell.angle_alpha   90.00
_cell.angle_beta   90.00
_cell.angle_gamma   90.00
#
_symmetry.space_group_name_H-M   'P 1'
#
loop_
_entity.id
_entity.type
_entity.pdbx_description
1 polymer ?
#
loop_
_entity_poly.entity_id
_entity_poly.type
_entity_poly.pdbx_seq_one_letter_code
_entity_poly.pdbx_strand_id
1 'polypeptide(L)'
;MGQRRAALGTVSGPSTKPTLVVLAAGRARRYGGVKPLAPVGPRGEAVIDLVASDALAAGFGSIVLVLGPATGPAIRYHVEHTWPAHVDVRFALQQVPLGTVHAVLSASEHVGDTPYGVGNADDVYGRSPCSLLAAHLMALDPTNALVGFRLADAVVGTAPVTRGICQVGPDGQLRRVDERRQVTAQPDCRFAAADGREPSELSPDARVSMNLWGFTPAFHKTLQAAMAAASDASEDAEVLLPEVVAESLDTSPFTVLPAAGRCIGVTHPDDLALVQGELARQVGQGVRPAALWAPGENV
;
A
#
# COMPACT_ATOMS: atom_id res chain seq x y z
N MET A 1 -17.26 58.17 -11.80
CA MET A 1 -17.01 57.40 -10.57
C MET A 1 -17.14 55.92 -10.91
N GLY A 2 -16.03 55.27 -11.22
CA GLY A 2 -15.99 53.86 -11.58
C GLY A 2 -15.39 53.06 -10.44
N GLN A 3 -16.21 52.20 -9.83
CA GLN A 3 -15.73 51.24 -8.81
C GLN A 3 -15.02 50.09 -9.51
N ARG A 4 -13.71 49.95 -9.26
CA ARG A 4 -12.91 48.77 -9.59
C ARG A 4 -13.30 47.66 -8.62
N ARG A 5 -13.92 46.58 -9.14
CA ARG A 5 -14.05 45.30 -8.42
C ARG A 5 -12.67 44.68 -8.28
N ALA A 6 -12.23 44.52 -7.01
CA ALA A 6 -11.06 43.73 -6.70
C ALA A 6 -11.36 42.26 -7.00
N ALA A 7 -10.58 41.67 -7.91
CA ALA A 7 -10.56 40.24 -8.12
C ALA A 7 -9.86 39.58 -6.90
N LEU A 8 -10.61 38.76 -6.19
CA LEU A 8 -10.05 37.84 -5.17
C LEU A 8 -9.20 36.82 -5.93
N GLY A 9 -7.89 37.00 -5.83
CA GLY A 9 -6.91 36.03 -6.31
C GLY A 9 -7.04 34.75 -5.50
N THR A 10 -7.44 33.67 -6.15
CA THR A 10 -7.28 32.31 -5.63
C THR A 10 -5.80 32.03 -5.52
N VAL A 11 -5.29 32.01 -4.29
CA VAL A 11 -3.95 31.51 -3.98
C VAL A 11 -4.04 29.97 -4.06
N SER A 12 -3.86 29.43 -5.27
CA SER A 12 -3.50 28.02 -5.43
C SER A 12 -2.03 27.88 -5.01
N GLY A 13 -1.81 27.50 -3.75
CA GLY A 13 -0.52 26.95 -3.35
C GLY A 13 -0.16 25.74 -4.23
N PRO A 14 1.12 25.44 -4.44
CA PRO A 14 1.51 24.28 -5.21
C PRO A 14 0.95 23.03 -4.52
N SER A 15 -0.05 22.38 -5.14
CA SER A 15 -0.50 21.07 -4.74
C SER A 15 0.63 20.10 -5.07
N THR A 16 1.49 19.85 -4.09
CA THR A 16 2.55 18.84 -4.23
C THR A 16 1.86 17.48 -4.18
N LYS A 17 1.99 16.74 -5.29
CA LYS A 17 1.49 15.35 -5.36
C LYS A 17 2.13 14.52 -4.25
N PRO A 18 1.38 13.63 -3.58
CA PRO A 18 1.92 12.83 -2.47
C PRO A 18 2.98 11.84 -2.95
N THR A 19 3.86 11.44 -2.05
CA THR A 19 4.83 10.37 -2.27
C THR A 19 4.21 9.03 -1.85
N LEU A 20 4.47 7.95 -2.61
CA LEU A 20 4.19 6.58 -2.15
C LEU A 20 5.49 5.94 -1.67
N VAL A 21 5.51 5.56 -0.40
CA VAL A 21 6.57 4.73 0.21
C VAL A 21 6.22 3.27 -0.01
N VAL A 22 7.09 2.53 -0.69
CA VAL A 22 6.88 1.12 -1.04
C VAL A 22 7.84 0.26 -0.24
N LEU A 23 7.30 -0.61 0.62
CA LEU A 23 8.07 -1.45 1.53
C LEU A 23 8.59 -2.70 0.81
N ALA A 24 9.87 -2.68 0.45
CA ALA A 24 10.57 -3.73 -0.30
C ALA A 24 11.74 -4.37 0.47
N ALA A 25 11.90 -4.06 1.78
CA ALA A 25 12.98 -4.56 2.62
C ALA A 25 12.75 -5.99 3.14
N GLY A 26 11.53 -6.52 3.03
CA GLY A 26 11.13 -7.81 3.56
C GLY A 26 11.87 -8.99 2.91
N ARG A 27 12.24 -10.00 3.72
CA ARG A 27 12.79 -11.27 3.24
C ARG A 27 11.66 -12.24 2.92
N ALA A 28 11.36 -12.45 1.65
CA ALA A 28 10.35 -13.42 1.21
C ALA A 28 10.88 -14.88 1.34
N ARG A 29 11.06 -15.35 2.59
CA ARG A 29 11.64 -16.68 2.89
C ARG A 29 10.91 -17.84 2.19
N ARG A 30 9.60 -17.71 1.95
CA ARG A 30 8.75 -18.77 1.34
C ARG A 30 8.76 -18.74 -0.18
N TYR A 31 9.09 -17.60 -0.79
CA TYR A 31 9.08 -17.46 -2.26
C TYR A 31 10.36 -17.97 -2.92
N GLY A 32 11.47 -18.06 -2.19
CA GLY A 32 12.73 -18.56 -2.72
C GLY A 32 13.48 -17.58 -3.64
N GLY A 33 13.07 -16.30 -3.70
CA GLY A 33 13.64 -15.25 -4.55
C GLY A 33 13.27 -13.86 -4.08
N VAL A 34 13.56 -12.85 -4.92
CA VAL A 34 13.19 -11.45 -4.68
C VAL A 34 11.75 -11.25 -5.15
N LYS A 35 10.79 -11.45 -4.26
CA LYS A 35 9.35 -11.44 -4.54
C LYS A 35 8.85 -10.18 -5.28
N PRO A 36 9.30 -8.94 -4.95
CA PRO A 36 8.96 -7.75 -5.73
C PRO A 36 9.37 -7.80 -7.20
N LEU A 37 10.33 -8.66 -7.56
CA LEU A 37 10.80 -8.86 -8.93
C LEU A 37 10.14 -10.06 -9.64
N ALA A 38 9.11 -10.68 -9.04
CA ALA A 38 8.37 -11.75 -9.70
C ALA A 38 7.71 -11.23 -11.00
N PRO A 39 7.91 -11.91 -12.15
CA PRO A 39 7.40 -11.49 -13.45
C PRO A 39 5.91 -11.82 -13.60
N VAL A 40 5.05 -10.95 -13.12
CA VAL A 40 3.59 -11.15 -13.08
C VAL A 40 2.85 -10.49 -14.24
N GLY A 41 3.39 -9.44 -14.80
CA GLY A 41 2.76 -8.72 -15.90
C GLY A 41 2.74 -9.51 -17.20
N PRO A 42 1.80 -9.23 -18.13
CA PRO A 42 1.64 -9.96 -19.39
C PRO A 42 2.87 -9.93 -20.31
N ARG A 43 3.78 -8.96 -20.12
CA ARG A 43 5.03 -8.84 -20.87
C ARG A 43 6.26 -9.12 -20.01
N GLY A 44 6.06 -9.74 -18.83
CA GLY A 44 7.11 -10.03 -17.88
C GLY A 44 7.44 -8.89 -16.90
N GLU A 45 6.58 -7.88 -16.81
CA GLU A 45 6.74 -6.81 -15.85
C GLU A 45 6.73 -7.36 -14.42
N ALA A 46 7.63 -6.84 -13.58
CA ALA A 46 7.72 -7.24 -12.18
C ALA A 46 6.57 -6.67 -11.35
N VAL A 47 6.26 -7.29 -10.20
CA VAL A 47 5.23 -6.77 -9.26
C VAL A 47 5.48 -5.31 -8.94
N ILE A 48 6.73 -4.94 -8.62
CA ILE A 48 7.10 -3.57 -8.23
C ILE A 48 6.90 -2.56 -9.38
N ASP A 49 7.02 -2.99 -10.64
CA ASP A 49 6.77 -2.14 -11.81
C ASP A 49 5.28 -1.77 -11.88
N LEU A 50 4.41 -2.75 -11.63
CA LEU A 50 2.97 -2.56 -11.61
C LEU A 50 2.54 -1.66 -10.44
N VAL A 51 3.09 -1.89 -9.24
CA VAL A 51 2.81 -1.07 -8.05
C VAL A 51 3.15 0.40 -8.31
N ALA A 52 4.35 0.67 -8.82
CA ALA A 52 4.80 2.03 -9.06
C ALA A 52 4.06 2.70 -10.23
N SER A 53 3.86 1.98 -11.34
CA SER A 53 3.12 2.51 -12.50
C SER A 53 1.68 2.86 -12.15
N ASP A 54 0.98 1.98 -11.41
CA ASP A 54 -0.40 2.23 -10.95
C ASP A 54 -0.47 3.46 -10.03
N ALA A 55 0.48 3.60 -9.10
CA ALA A 55 0.53 4.72 -8.16
C ALA A 55 0.77 6.06 -8.87
N LEU A 56 1.74 6.13 -9.79
CA LEU A 56 2.02 7.35 -10.55
C LEU A 56 0.84 7.75 -11.45
N ALA A 57 0.22 6.76 -12.14
CA ALA A 57 -0.97 6.99 -12.93
C ALA A 57 -2.19 7.39 -12.08
N ALA A 58 -2.18 7.06 -10.79
CA ALA A 58 -3.21 7.39 -9.81
C ALA A 58 -3.07 8.79 -9.20
N GLY A 59 -1.96 9.50 -9.45
CA GLY A 59 -1.76 10.86 -8.95
C GLY A 59 -0.65 11.03 -7.92
N PHE A 60 0.05 9.96 -7.53
CA PHE A 60 1.30 10.10 -6.76
C PHE A 60 2.37 10.79 -7.61
N GLY A 61 3.20 11.63 -6.99
CA GLY A 61 4.25 12.40 -7.67
C GLY A 61 5.60 11.70 -7.72
N SER A 62 5.88 10.87 -6.72
CA SER A 62 7.15 10.17 -6.56
C SER A 62 6.97 8.84 -5.83
N ILE A 63 7.96 7.96 -5.98
CA ILE A 63 8.04 6.66 -5.31
C ILE A 63 9.30 6.64 -4.44
N VAL A 64 9.18 6.19 -3.19
CA VAL A 64 10.33 5.87 -2.33
C VAL A 64 10.35 4.38 -2.08
N LEU A 65 11.38 3.69 -2.56
CA LEU A 65 11.56 2.26 -2.34
C LEU A 65 12.39 2.04 -1.07
N VAL A 66 11.79 1.43 -0.04
CA VAL A 66 12.51 1.04 1.17
C VAL A 66 13.12 -0.34 0.93
N LEU A 67 14.44 -0.37 0.82
CA LEU A 67 15.22 -1.56 0.47
C LEU A 67 15.89 -2.16 1.72
N GLY A 68 15.99 -3.49 1.75
CA GLY A 68 16.81 -4.19 2.74
C GLY A 68 18.17 -4.62 2.14
N PRO A 69 19.17 -4.97 2.97
CA PRO A 69 20.51 -5.33 2.50
C PRO A 69 20.51 -6.58 1.60
N ALA A 70 19.59 -7.52 1.81
CA ALA A 70 19.57 -8.79 1.09
C ALA A 70 18.94 -8.71 -0.31
N THR A 71 17.83 -7.95 -0.46
CA THR A 71 17.04 -7.89 -1.69
C THR A 71 17.25 -6.57 -2.44
N GLY A 72 17.68 -5.54 -1.73
CA GLY A 72 17.82 -4.18 -2.23
C GLY A 72 18.72 -4.03 -3.46
N PRO A 73 19.92 -4.64 -3.50
CA PRO A 73 20.79 -4.52 -4.67
C PRO A 73 20.13 -4.99 -5.98
N ALA A 74 19.40 -6.12 -5.93
CA ALA A 74 18.71 -6.65 -7.10
C ALA A 74 17.52 -5.76 -7.53
N ILE A 75 16.74 -5.26 -6.57
CA ILE A 75 15.63 -4.35 -6.84
C ILE A 75 16.14 -3.03 -7.42
N ARG A 76 17.17 -2.45 -6.82
CA ARG A 76 17.78 -1.21 -7.31
C ARG A 76 18.30 -1.37 -8.73
N TYR A 77 19.04 -2.46 -9.00
CA TYR A 77 19.53 -2.76 -10.34
C TYR A 77 18.39 -2.84 -11.36
N HIS A 78 17.32 -3.58 -11.03
CA HIS A 78 16.14 -3.69 -11.90
C HIS A 78 15.53 -2.32 -12.20
N VAL A 79 15.27 -1.51 -11.18
CA VAL A 79 14.67 -0.17 -11.32
C VAL A 79 15.54 0.75 -12.17
N GLU A 80 16.83 0.83 -11.88
CA GLU A 80 17.78 1.70 -12.62
C GLU A 80 17.92 1.32 -14.10
N HIS A 81 17.62 0.05 -14.48
CA HIS A 81 17.79 -0.43 -15.86
C HIS A 81 16.47 -0.57 -16.63
N THR A 82 15.31 -0.60 -15.93
CA THR A 82 14.01 -0.87 -16.58
C THR A 82 13.01 0.28 -16.47
N TRP A 83 13.12 1.11 -15.42
CA TRP A 83 12.18 2.21 -15.26
C TRP A 83 12.57 3.41 -16.13
N PRO A 84 11.58 4.12 -16.72
CA PRO A 84 11.85 5.31 -17.52
C PRO A 84 12.50 6.43 -16.69
N ALA A 85 13.40 7.19 -17.30
CA ALA A 85 14.13 8.27 -16.62
C ALA A 85 13.25 9.41 -16.07
N HIS A 86 12.00 9.52 -16.51
CA HIS A 86 11.05 10.52 -16.01
C HIS A 86 10.37 10.11 -14.71
N VAL A 87 10.52 8.88 -14.26
CA VAL A 87 9.96 8.40 -12.98
C VAL A 87 10.79 8.93 -11.83
N ASP A 88 10.19 9.77 -10.97
CA ASP A 88 10.84 10.22 -9.73
C ASP A 88 10.83 9.08 -8.72
N VAL A 89 11.92 8.34 -8.67
CA VAL A 89 12.14 7.24 -7.71
C VAL A 89 13.35 7.54 -6.83
N ARG A 90 13.18 7.28 -5.52
CA ARG A 90 14.23 7.43 -4.51
C ARG A 90 14.36 6.14 -3.72
N PHE A 91 15.52 5.94 -3.11
CA PHE A 91 15.82 4.73 -2.36
C PHE A 91 16.13 5.07 -0.91
N ALA A 92 15.43 4.44 0.01
CA ALA A 92 15.73 4.43 1.43
C ALA A 92 16.25 3.04 1.83
N LEU A 93 17.09 2.95 2.85
CA LEU A 93 17.71 1.70 3.26
C LEU A 93 17.32 1.34 4.70
N GLN A 94 16.59 0.27 4.87
CA GLN A 94 16.36 -0.35 6.16
C GLN A 94 17.53 -1.31 6.47
N GLN A 95 18.52 -0.85 7.20
CA GLN A 95 19.73 -1.61 7.52
C GLN A 95 19.43 -2.84 8.39
N VAL A 96 18.58 -2.66 9.40
CA VAL A 96 18.20 -3.70 10.37
C VAL A 96 16.67 -3.92 10.28
N PRO A 97 16.18 -5.16 10.25
CA PRO A 97 14.75 -5.46 10.07
C PRO A 97 13.98 -5.32 11.40
N LEU A 98 13.85 -4.12 11.93
CA LEU A 98 13.11 -3.80 13.17
C LEU A 98 11.60 -3.56 12.91
N GLY A 99 10.99 -4.27 11.99
CA GLY A 99 9.57 -4.19 11.68
C GLY A 99 9.19 -3.14 10.63
N THR A 100 7.88 -3.05 10.37
CA THR A 100 7.34 -2.20 9.29
C THR A 100 7.33 -0.71 9.65
N VAL A 101 7.26 -0.35 10.94
CA VAL A 101 7.43 1.04 11.38
C VAL A 101 8.82 1.54 11.06
N HIS A 102 9.86 0.76 11.41
CA HIS A 102 11.25 1.11 11.08
C HIS A 102 11.47 1.25 9.56
N ALA A 103 10.83 0.39 8.76
CA ALA A 103 10.87 0.50 7.30
C ALA A 103 10.30 1.84 6.82
N VAL A 104 9.13 2.27 7.31
CA VAL A 104 8.52 3.58 6.98
C VAL A 104 9.42 4.73 7.41
N LEU A 105 9.95 4.68 8.63
CA LEU A 105 10.83 5.72 9.18
C LEU A 105 12.17 5.84 8.42
N SER A 106 12.64 4.75 7.78
CA SER A 106 13.79 4.81 6.89
C SER A 106 13.59 5.74 5.68
N ALA A 107 12.34 6.05 5.33
CA ALA A 107 11.99 6.97 4.25
C ALA A 107 11.77 8.43 4.71
N SER A 108 11.96 8.76 6.00
CA SER A 108 11.62 10.07 6.59
C SER A 108 12.21 11.27 5.84
N GLU A 109 13.47 11.19 5.40
CA GLU A 109 14.14 12.27 4.66
C GLU A 109 13.50 12.56 3.29
N HIS A 110 12.78 11.58 2.73
CA HIS A 110 12.16 11.68 1.42
C HIS A 110 10.70 12.13 1.46
N VAL A 111 9.99 11.92 2.58
CA VAL A 111 8.58 12.32 2.73
C VAL A 111 8.45 13.69 3.40
N GLY A 112 9.40 14.10 4.25
CA GLY A 112 9.39 15.38 4.95
C GLY A 112 8.11 15.58 5.78
N ASP A 113 7.63 16.83 5.84
CA ASP A 113 6.40 17.23 6.55
C ASP A 113 5.17 17.25 5.61
N THR A 114 5.04 16.29 4.71
CA THR A 114 3.88 16.17 3.80
C THR A 114 3.14 14.85 4.03
N PRO A 115 1.82 14.80 3.77
CA PRO A 115 1.09 13.55 3.77
C PRO A 115 1.63 12.60 2.69
N TYR A 116 1.70 11.31 3.00
CA TYR A 116 2.26 10.31 2.10
C TYR A 116 1.53 8.97 2.20
N GLY A 117 1.61 8.19 1.13
CA GLY A 117 1.10 6.82 1.11
C GLY A 117 2.17 5.80 1.49
N VAL A 118 1.74 4.66 2.01
CA VAL A 118 2.59 3.48 2.28
C VAL A 118 1.93 2.25 1.67
N GLY A 119 2.71 1.42 1.00
CA GLY A 119 2.23 0.16 0.43
C GLY A 119 3.31 -0.91 0.38
N ASN A 120 2.92 -2.15 0.19
CA ASN A 120 3.82 -3.28 0.02
C ASN A 120 4.35 -3.37 -1.41
N ALA A 121 5.56 -3.85 -1.59
CA ALA A 121 6.20 -4.04 -2.90
C ALA A 121 5.74 -5.31 -3.63
N ASP A 122 4.95 -6.15 -3.00
CA ASP A 122 4.52 -7.46 -3.49
C ASP A 122 3.00 -7.61 -3.63
N ASP A 123 2.26 -6.49 -3.50
CA ASP A 123 0.81 -6.40 -3.67
C ASP A 123 0.45 -5.42 -4.80
N VAL A 124 -0.14 -5.91 -5.89
CA VAL A 124 -0.65 -5.08 -6.99
C VAL A 124 -2.01 -4.53 -6.59
N TYR A 125 -2.05 -3.31 -6.13
CA TYR A 125 -3.27 -2.64 -5.64
C TYR A 125 -4.23 -2.21 -6.75
N GLY A 126 -3.69 -1.87 -7.92
CA GLY A 126 -4.43 -1.29 -9.02
C GLY A 126 -4.56 0.24 -8.93
N ARG A 127 -4.86 0.86 -10.06
CA ARG A 127 -4.94 2.32 -10.19
C ARG A 127 -6.04 2.93 -9.33
N SER A 128 -7.25 2.35 -9.32
CA SER A 128 -8.40 2.93 -8.60
C SER A 128 -8.18 3.04 -7.08
N PRO A 129 -7.72 2.01 -6.34
CA PRO A 129 -7.37 2.14 -4.93
C PRO A 129 -6.28 3.17 -4.65
N CYS A 130 -5.24 3.21 -5.50
CA CYS A 130 -4.20 4.23 -5.39
C CYS A 130 -4.75 5.65 -5.63
N SER A 131 -5.69 5.84 -6.58
CA SER A 131 -6.33 7.14 -6.83
C SER A 131 -7.17 7.61 -5.65
N LEU A 132 -7.92 6.71 -4.99
CA LEU A 132 -8.64 7.03 -3.76
C LEU A 132 -7.70 7.56 -2.69
N LEU A 133 -6.57 6.89 -2.49
CA LEU A 133 -5.58 7.30 -1.50
C LEU A 133 -4.91 8.62 -1.87
N ALA A 134 -4.44 8.78 -3.12
CA ALA A 134 -3.80 10.01 -3.58
C ALA A 134 -4.73 11.22 -3.45
N ALA A 135 -6.00 11.09 -3.87
CA ALA A 135 -7.01 12.14 -3.74
C ALA A 135 -7.27 12.53 -2.27
N HIS A 136 -7.34 11.53 -1.37
CA HIS A 136 -7.50 11.77 0.06
C HIS A 136 -6.31 12.55 0.65
N LEU A 137 -5.09 12.16 0.29
CA LEU A 137 -3.87 12.82 0.78
C LEU A 137 -3.66 14.24 0.22
N MET A 138 -4.27 14.55 -0.93
CA MET A 138 -4.25 15.89 -1.53
C MET A 138 -5.39 16.80 -1.04
N ALA A 139 -6.27 16.34 -0.16
CA ALA A 139 -7.33 17.17 0.42
C ALA A 139 -6.75 18.32 1.26
N LEU A 140 -7.55 19.38 1.48
CA LEU A 140 -7.11 20.54 2.28
C LEU A 140 -6.74 20.19 3.72
N ASP A 141 -7.43 19.22 4.31
CA ASP A 141 -7.19 18.73 5.67
C ASP A 141 -7.24 17.20 5.67
N PRO A 142 -6.17 16.56 5.17
CA PRO A 142 -6.14 15.11 5.07
C PRO A 142 -6.02 14.47 6.46
N THR A 143 -6.80 13.43 6.68
CA THR A 143 -6.66 12.55 7.86
C THR A 143 -5.83 11.33 7.51
N ASN A 144 -5.44 10.53 8.52
CA ASN A 144 -4.88 9.22 8.23
C ASN A 144 -5.92 8.34 7.53
N ALA A 145 -5.48 7.44 6.68
CA ALA A 145 -6.38 6.59 5.91
C ALA A 145 -5.87 5.16 5.78
N LEU A 146 -6.82 4.24 5.60
CA LEU A 146 -6.59 2.88 5.17
C LEU A 146 -7.45 2.61 3.94
N VAL A 147 -6.86 2.11 2.86
CA VAL A 147 -7.64 1.59 1.74
C VAL A 147 -8.14 0.20 2.10
N GLY A 148 -9.47 0.08 2.31
CA GLY A 148 -10.13 -1.16 2.70
C GLY A 148 -10.66 -1.92 1.50
N PHE A 149 -10.09 -3.10 1.20
CA PHE A 149 -10.55 -3.99 0.14
C PHE A 149 -11.67 -4.90 0.66
N ARG A 150 -12.51 -5.43 -0.23
CA ARG A 150 -13.40 -6.53 0.13
C ARG A 150 -12.57 -7.80 0.28
N LEU A 151 -12.93 -8.67 1.22
CA LEU A 151 -12.24 -9.95 1.42
C LEU A 151 -12.24 -10.77 0.12
N ALA A 152 -13.36 -10.79 -0.60
CA ALA A 152 -13.49 -11.46 -1.89
C ALA A 152 -12.54 -10.93 -2.98
N ASP A 153 -12.11 -9.68 -2.86
CA ASP A 153 -11.20 -9.02 -3.82
C ASP A 153 -9.73 -9.05 -3.36
N ALA A 154 -9.47 -9.57 -2.15
CA ALA A 154 -8.15 -9.62 -1.52
C ALA A 154 -7.61 -11.06 -1.34
N VAL A 155 -8.40 -12.08 -1.68
CA VAL A 155 -7.96 -13.48 -1.67
C VAL A 155 -7.87 -13.99 -3.09
N VAL A 156 -6.67 -14.41 -3.51
CA VAL A 156 -6.40 -14.99 -4.82
C VAL A 156 -5.97 -16.45 -4.62
N GLY A 157 -6.57 -17.35 -5.40
CA GLY A 157 -6.28 -18.78 -5.26
C GLY A 157 -6.98 -19.44 -4.07
N THR A 158 -6.54 -20.65 -3.74
CA THR A 158 -7.13 -21.51 -2.70
C THR A 158 -6.22 -21.71 -1.49
N ALA A 159 -4.96 -21.28 -1.57
CA ALA A 159 -4.01 -21.39 -0.47
C ALA A 159 -4.42 -20.50 0.71
N PRO A 160 -4.22 -20.98 1.95
CA PRO A 160 -4.53 -20.18 3.14
C PRO A 160 -3.69 -18.92 3.22
N VAL A 161 -4.34 -17.79 3.54
CA VAL A 161 -3.69 -16.49 3.68
C VAL A 161 -3.97 -15.88 5.06
N THR A 162 -3.18 -14.88 5.44
CA THR A 162 -3.45 -14.02 6.61
C THR A 162 -4.03 -12.70 6.13
N ARG A 163 -5.13 -12.22 6.78
CA ARG A 163 -5.78 -10.95 6.43
C ARG A 163 -6.18 -10.17 7.68
N GLY A 164 -5.91 -8.88 7.67
CA GLY A 164 -6.38 -7.95 8.69
C GLY A 164 -7.82 -7.55 8.41
N ILE A 165 -8.78 -8.13 9.13
CA ILE A 165 -10.21 -7.79 9.00
C ILE A 165 -10.47 -6.47 9.73
N CYS A 166 -11.02 -5.49 9.03
CA CYS A 166 -11.30 -4.15 9.54
C CYS A 166 -12.72 -4.05 10.09
N GLN A 167 -12.84 -3.57 11.31
CA GLN A 167 -14.11 -3.11 11.86
C GLN A 167 -14.24 -1.62 11.56
N VAL A 168 -15.26 -1.25 10.78
CA VAL A 168 -15.49 0.12 10.32
C VAL A 168 -16.77 0.65 10.96
N GLY A 169 -16.69 1.83 11.58
CA GLY A 169 -17.86 2.50 12.15
C GLY A 169 -18.79 3.06 11.06
N PRO A 170 -20.03 3.45 11.44
CA PRO A 170 -20.98 4.05 10.51
C PRO A 170 -20.51 5.40 9.95
N ASP A 171 -19.55 6.03 10.59
CA ASP A 171 -18.87 7.25 10.19
C ASP A 171 -17.68 7.00 9.21
N GLY A 172 -17.46 5.76 8.80
CA GLY A 172 -16.36 5.37 7.91
C GLY A 172 -15.00 5.29 8.60
N GLN A 173 -14.93 5.46 9.94
CA GLN A 173 -13.67 5.39 10.66
C GLN A 173 -13.31 3.95 11.05
N LEU A 174 -12.03 3.64 10.97
CA LEU A 174 -11.47 2.38 11.43
C LEU A 174 -11.58 2.30 12.96
N ARG A 175 -12.18 1.23 13.46
CA ARG A 175 -12.31 0.96 14.91
C ARG A 175 -11.33 -0.08 15.39
N ARG A 176 -11.02 -1.05 14.52
CA ARG A 176 -10.12 -2.16 14.84
C ARG A 176 -9.66 -2.86 13.58
N VAL A 177 -8.48 -3.47 13.65
CA VAL A 177 -7.99 -4.44 12.66
C VAL A 177 -7.72 -5.75 13.38
N ASP A 178 -8.43 -6.79 13.00
CA ASP A 178 -8.25 -8.14 13.55
C ASP A 178 -7.47 -9.01 12.56
N GLU A 179 -6.23 -9.35 12.89
CA GLU A 179 -5.47 -10.29 12.06
C GLU A 179 -6.10 -11.68 12.14
N ARG A 180 -6.57 -12.20 11.00
CA ARG A 180 -7.14 -13.54 10.86
C ARG A 180 -6.20 -14.40 10.02
N ARG A 181 -5.90 -15.59 10.50
CA ARG A 181 -4.96 -16.55 9.88
C ARG A 181 -5.71 -17.70 9.25
N GLN A 182 -5.04 -18.40 8.33
CA GLN A 182 -5.61 -19.55 7.64
C GLN A 182 -6.96 -19.21 6.97
N VAL A 183 -7.06 -18.01 6.40
CA VAL A 183 -8.24 -17.59 5.65
C VAL A 183 -8.23 -18.26 4.28
N THR A 184 -9.31 -18.98 3.96
CA THR A 184 -9.49 -19.69 2.69
C THR A 184 -10.83 -19.36 2.06
N ALA A 185 -10.87 -19.29 0.72
CA ALA A 185 -12.11 -19.26 -0.02
C ALA A 185 -12.76 -20.64 -0.01
N GLN A 186 -14.08 -20.68 0.18
CA GLN A 186 -14.90 -21.88 0.12
C GLN A 186 -15.63 -21.97 -1.22
N PRO A 187 -16.09 -23.18 -1.66
CA PRO A 187 -16.72 -23.36 -2.98
C PRO A 187 -17.98 -22.52 -3.23
N ASP A 188 -18.66 -22.10 -2.15
CA ASP A 188 -19.91 -21.32 -2.19
C ASP A 188 -19.68 -19.80 -2.04
N CYS A 189 -18.49 -19.32 -2.40
CA CYS A 189 -18.08 -17.92 -2.26
C CYS A 189 -18.06 -17.38 -0.83
N ARG A 190 -18.12 -18.25 0.18
CA ARG A 190 -17.85 -17.91 1.58
C ARG A 190 -16.36 -17.94 1.86
N PHE A 191 -15.98 -17.40 3.01
CA PHE A 191 -14.61 -17.44 3.50
C PHE A 191 -14.58 -18.02 4.91
N ALA A 192 -13.57 -18.81 5.20
CA ALA A 192 -13.39 -19.37 6.54
C ALA A 192 -11.95 -19.08 7.03
N ALA A 193 -11.83 -18.81 8.33
CA ALA A 193 -10.54 -18.69 9.02
C ALA A 193 -10.40 -19.87 10.01
N ALA A 194 -9.32 -20.65 9.85
CA ALA A 194 -9.03 -21.80 10.71
C ALA A 194 -7.98 -21.46 11.78
N ASP A 195 -8.10 -20.28 12.39
CA ASP A 195 -7.16 -19.73 13.39
C ASP A 195 -7.65 -19.91 14.85
N GLY A 196 -8.73 -20.65 15.04
CA GLY A 196 -9.32 -20.91 16.38
C GLY A 196 -10.07 -19.72 16.98
N ARG A 197 -10.34 -18.64 16.20
CA ARG A 197 -11.06 -17.45 16.67
C ARG A 197 -12.43 -17.36 16.01
N GLU A 198 -13.42 -16.89 16.77
CA GLU A 198 -14.77 -16.64 16.26
C GLU A 198 -14.93 -15.19 15.73
N PRO A 199 -15.79 -14.96 14.74
CA PRO A 199 -16.47 -15.97 13.93
C PRO A 199 -15.48 -16.70 13.01
N SER A 200 -15.60 -18.00 12.86
CA SER A 200 -14.80 -18.79 11.91
C SER A 200 -15.20 -18.52 10.46
N GLU A 201 -16.47 -18.20 10.21
CA GLU A 201 -16.98 -17.79 8.91
C GLU A 201 -16.86 -16.27 8.74
N LEU A 202 -16.30 -15.83 7.61
CA LEU A 202 -16.06 -14.43 7.29
C LEU A 202 -16.90 -14.00 6.10
N SER A 203 -17.51 -12.81 6.18
CA SER A 203 -18.25 -12.23 5.07
C SER A 203 -17.32 -11.92 3.88
N PRO A 204 -17.71 -12.24 2.63
CA PRO A 204 -16.99 -11.82 1.44
C PRO A 204 -16.90 -10.29 1.29
N ASP A 205 -17.84 -9.56 1.88
CA ASP A 205 -17.89 -8.11 1.88
C ASP A 205 -17.11 -7.45 3.04
N ALA A 206 -16.56 -8.25 3.97
CA ALA A 206 -15.75 -7.74 5.05
C ALA A 206 -14.60 -6.88 4.50
N ARG A 207 -14.37 -5.72 5.10
CA ARG A 207 -13.22 -4.88 4.73
C ARG A 207 -11.94 -5.45 5.30
N VAL A 208 -10.90 -5.50 4.47
CA VAL A 208 -9.59 -6.00 4.87
C VAL A 208 -8.49 -5.01 4.54
N SER A 209 -7.51 -4.98 5.40
CA SER A 209 -6.25 -4.27 5.16
C SER A 209 -5.34 -5.11 4.26
N MET A 210 -4.83 -4.46 3.20
CA MET A 210 -3.73 -4.95 2.37
C MET A 210 -2.49 -4.04 2.52
N ASN A 211 -2.38 -3.35 3.67
CA ASN A 211 -1.29 -2.42 4.00
C ASN A 211 -1.13 -1.25 3.01
N LEU A 212 -2.21 -0.79 2.40
CA LEU A 212 -2.21 0.46 1.65
C LEU A 212 -2.75 1.57 2.55
N TRP A 213 -1.83 2.35 3.12
CA TRP A 213 -2.07 3.36 4.15
C TRP A 213 -1.80 4.77 3.65
N GLY A 214 -2.49 5.75 4.22
CA GLY A 214 -2.17 7.17 4.11
C GLY A 214 -1.84 7.75 5.49
N PHE A 215 -0.72 8.41 5.61
CA PHE A 215 -0.26 9.01 6.86
C PHE A 215 -0.08 10.51 6.74
N THR A 216 -0.51 11.19 7.79
CA THR A 216 -0.25 12.62 7.99
C THR A 216 1.11 12.83 8.66
N PRO A 217 1.70 14.03 8.58
CA PRO A 217 2.91 14.37 9.33
C PRO A 217 2.75 14.18 10.85
N ALA A 218 1.54 14.40 11.37
CA ALA A 218 1.26 14.17 12.79
C ALA A 218 1.40 12.69 13.15
N PHE A 219 0.87 11.78 12.32
CA PHE A 219 0.99 10.35 12.55
C PHE A 219 2.42 9.84 12.34
N HIS A 220 3.19 10.46 11.44
CA HIS A 220 4.62 10.15 11.31
C HIS A 220 5.38 10.34 12.64
N LYS A 221 5.06 11.39 13.40
CA LYS A 221 5.63 11.61 14.75
C LYS A 221 5.18 10.53 15.74
N THR A 222 3.95 10.01 15.63
CA THR A 222 3.49 8.87 16.44
C THR A 222 4.32 7.62 16.13
N LEU A 223 4.64 7.35 14.86
CA LEU A 223 5.52 6.23 14.48
C LEU A 223 6.94 6.40 15.07
N GLN A 224 7.48 7.61 15.03
CA GLN A 224 8.79 7.93 15.64
C GLN A 224 8.79 7.66 17.14
N ALA A 225 7.75 8.11 17.85
CA ALA A 225 7.61 7.90 19.29
C ALA A 225 7.47 6.41 19.65
N ALA A 226 6.67 5.65 18.89
CA ALA A 226 6.51 4.20 19.09
C ALA A 226 7.85 3.45 18.88
N MET A 227 8.60 3.81 17.84
CA MET A 227 9.91 3.21 17.58
C MET A 227 10.92 3.53 18.68
N ALA A 228 10.96 4.77 19.17
CA ALA A 228 11.83 5.18 20.27
C ALA A 228 11.52 4.41 21.56
N ALA A 229 10.24 4.32 21.95
CA ALA A 229 9.82 3.58 23.13
C ALA A 229 10.17 2.08 23.06
N ALA A 230 10.04 1.47 21.88
CA ALA A 230 10.42 0.08 21.68
C ALA A 230 11.95 -0.12 21.76
N SER A 231 12.73 0.81 21.21
CA SER A 231 14.20 0.76 21.27
C SER A 231 14.75 0.91 22.68
N ASP A 232 14.07 1.70 23.52
CA ASP A 232 14.40 1.82 24.95
C ASP A 232 14.16 0.52 25.72
N ALA A 233 13.22 -0.33 25.26
CA ALA A 233 12.92 -1.61 25.86
C ALA A 233 13.84 -2.74 25.35
N SER A 234 14.20 -2.74 24.07
CA SER A 234 15.11 -3.71 23.43
C SER A 234 15.64 -3.17 22.11
N GLU A 235 16.96 -3.31 21.87
CA GLU A 235 17.59 -2.90 20.60
C GLU A 235 17.08 -3.69 19.38
N ASP A 236 16.59 -4.92 19.58
CA ASP A 236 16.09 -5.80 18.54
C ASP A 236 14.55 -5.82 18.44
N ALA A 237 13.84 -4.88 19.09
CA ALA A 237 12.39 -4.86 19.08
C ALA A 237 11.83 -4.60 17.67
N GLU A 238 11.02 -5.52 17.18
CA GLU A 238 10.26 -5.32 15.94
C GLU A 238 8.97 -4.55 16.24
N VAL A 239 8.76 -3.42 15.55
CA VAL A 239 7.54 -2.60 15.68
C VAL A 239 6.73 -2.68 14.38
N LEU A 240 5.50 -3.17 14.48
CA LEU A 240 4.64 -3.41 13.33
C LEU A 240 3.61 -2.28 13.14
N LEU A 241 3.45 -1.81 11.91
CA LEU A 241 2.47 -0.76 11.58
C LEU A 241 1.05 -1.06 12.05
N PRO A 242 0.48 -2.26 11.83
CA PRO A 242 -0.88 -2.54 12.28
C PRO A 242 -1.07 -2.44 13.80
N GLU A 243 -0.02 -2.74 14.57
CA GLU A 243 -0.04 -2.66 16.03
C GLU A 243 -0.06 -1.21 16.49
N VAL A 244 0.85 -0.36 15.98
CA VAL A 244 0.88 1.07 16.30
C VAL A 244 -0.40 1.77 15.85
N VAL A 245 -0.94 1.42 14.67
CA VAL A 245 -2.22 1.94 14.23
C VAL A 245 -3.32 1.54 15.21
N ALA A 246 -3.41 0.26 15.60
CA ALA A 246 -4.44 -0.23 16.52
C ALA A 246 -4.41 0.48 17.88
N GLU A 247 -3.21 0.72 18.42
CA GLU A 247 -3.01 1.41 19.70
C GLU A 247 -3.33 2.91 19.64
N SER A 248 -3.27 3.52 18.46
CA SER A 248 -3.44 4.96 18.26
C SER A 248 -4.84 5.37 17.79
N LEU A 249 -5.77 4.44 17.53
CA LEU A 249 -7.09 4.75 16.95
C LEU A 249 -7.92 5.76 17.75
N ASP A 250 -7.79 5.78 19.08
CA ASP A 250 -8.51 6.71 19.95
C ASP A 250 -7.99 8.16 19.83
N THR A 251 -6.73 8.35 19.46
CA THR A 251 -6.07 9.66 19.38
C THR A 251 -5.77 10.09 17.95
N SER A 252 -5.69 9.16 17.05
CA SER A 252 -5.34 9.36 15.64
C SER A 252 -6.33 8.58 14.76
N PRO A 253 -7.48 9.18 14.40
CA PRO A 253 -8.49 8.48 13.61
C PRO A 253 -8.01 8.16 12.20
N PHE A 254 -8.47 7.02 11.68
CA PHE A 254 -8.20 6.56 10.33
C PHE A 254 -9.49 6.44 9.53
N THR A 255 -9.58 7.14 8.42
CA THR A 255 -10.68 6.96 7.46
C THR A 255 -10.46 5.70 6.63
N VAL A 256 -11.46 4.82 6.57
CA VAL A 256 -11.41 3.65 5.68
C VAL A 256 -11.96 4.04 4.31
N LEU A 257 -11.08 4.05 3.31
CA LEU A 257 -11.42 4.33 1.93
C LEU A 257 -11.84 3.02 1.23
N PRO A 258 -13.12 2.87 0.84
CA PRO A 258 -13.61 1.61 0.29
C PRO A 258 -13.07 1.41 -1.13
N ALA A 259 -12.13 0.49 -1.29
CA ALA A 259 -11.58 0.13 -2.59
C ALA A 259 -12.62 -0.58 -3.46
N ALA A 260 -12.59 -0.28 -4.76
CA ALA A 260 -13.19 -1.08 -5.82
C ALA A 260 -12.08 -1.80 -6.60
N GLY A 261 -12.31 -3.07 -6.92
CA GLY A 261 -11.34 -3.92 -7.64
C GLY A 261 -10.46 -4.77 -6.73
N ARG A 262 -9.70 -5.64 -7.36
CA ARG A 262 -8.90 -6.66 -6.68
C ARG A 262 -7.51 -6.15 -6.31
N CYS A 263 -7.06 -6.49 -5.10
CA CYS A 263 -5.66 -6.45 -4.74
C CYS A 263 -5.05 -7.83 -4.97
N ILE A 264 -4.00 -7.89 -5.79
CA ILE A 264 -3.41 -9.15 -6.24
C ILE A 264 -2.00 -9.25 -5.65
N GLY A 265 -1.85 -10.06 -4.60
CA GLY A 265 -0.56 -10.38 -3.99
C GLY A 265 -0.04 -11.73 -4.48
N VAL A 266 1.27 -11.83 -4.67
CA VAL A 266 1.95 -13.11 -4.87
C VAL A 266 2.35 -13.65 -3.50
N THR A 267 1.73 -14.72 -3.01
CA THR A 267 2.06 -15.30 -1.70
C THR A 267 2.99 -16.50 -1.86
N HIS A 268 2.72 -17.36 -2.84
CA HIS A 268 3.50 -18.55 -3.14
C HIS A 268 3.94 -18.55 -4.61
N PRO A 269 5.01 -19.26 -4.98
CA PRO A 269 5.40 -19.43 -6.39
C PRO A 269 4.27 -19.99 -7.25
N ASP A 270 3.45 -20.87 -6.71
CA ASP A 270 2.32 -21.51 -7.40
C ASP A 270 1.19 -20.51 -7.75
N ASP A 271 1.14 -19.36 -7.07
CA ASP A 271 0.17 -18.29 -7.36
C ASP A 271 0.51 -17.56 -8.67
N LEU A 272 1.76 -17.68 -9.17
CA LEU A 272 2.26 -16.88 -10.29
C LEU A 272 1.37 -16.99 -11.54
N ALA A 273 1.00 -18.20 -11.93
CA ALA A 273 0.16 -18.42 -13.10
C ALA A 273 -1.25 -17.82 -12.95
N LEU A 274 -1.83 -17.89 -11.73
CA LEU A 274 -3.13 -17.27 -11.43
C LEU A 274 -3.06 -15.75 -11.48
N VAL A 275 -1.98 -15.17 -10.92
CA VAL A 275 -1.75 -13.73 -10.92
C VAL A 275 -1.55 -13.22 -12.36
N GLN A 276 -0.72 -13.88 -13.15
CA GLN A 276 -0.50 -13.57 -14.58
C GLN A 276 -1.80 -13.63 -15.38
N GLY A 277 -2.60 -14.69 -15.18
CA GLY A 277 -3.91 -14.85 -15.83
C GLY A 277 -4.88 -13.73 -15.48
N GLU A 278 -4.95 -13.33 -14.22
CA GLU A 278 -5.81 -12.22 -13.76
C GLU A 278 -5.35 -10.87 -14.33
N LEU A 279 -4.05 -10.60 -14.33
CA LEU A 279 -3.50 -9.36 -14.90
C LEU A 279 -3.71 -9.29 -16.42
N ALA A 280 -3.51 -10.39 -17.13
CA ALA A 280 -3.80 -10.49 -18.56
C ALA A 280 -5.30 -10.26 -18.85
N ARG A 281 -6.19 -10.80 -18.02
CA ARG A 281 -7.64 -10.55 -18.10
C ARG A 281 -7.96 -9.07 -17.92
N GLN A 282 -7.36 -8.40 -16.92
CA GLN A 282 -7.56 -6.96 -16.69
C GLN A 282 -7.10 -6.10 -17.88
N VAL A 283 -5.99 -6.47 -18.53
CA VAL A 283 -5.53 -5.82 -19.77
C VAL A 283 -6.52 -6.06 -20.90
N GLY A 284 -6.97 -7.28 -21.11
CA GLY A 284 -7.94 -7.61 -22.14
C GLY A 284 -9.31 -6.93 -21.97
N GLN A 285 -9.68 -6.59 -20.75
CA GLN A 285 -10.90 -5.84 -20.41
C GLN A 285 -10.75 -4.31 -20.40
N GLY A 286 -9.54 -3.79 -20.67
CA GLY A 286 -9.26 -2.35 -20.60
C GLY A 286 -9.23 -1.77 -19.19
N VAL A 287 -9.27 -2.61 -18.14
CA VAL A 287 -9.15 -2.18 -16.73
C VAL A 287 -7.72 -1.74 -16.41
N ARG A 288 -6.74 -2.34 -17.09
CA ARG A 288 -5.33 -2.02 -16.97
C ARG A 288 -4.73 -1.72 -18.36
N PRO A 289 -3.83 -0.72 -18.48
CA PRO A 289 -3.15 -0.47 -19.74
C PRO A 289 -2.27 -1.66 -20.14
N ALA A 290 -2.16 -1.92 -21.44
CA ALA A 290 -1.28 -2.95 -21.99
C ALA A 290 0.21 -2.60 -21.86
N ALA A 291 0.54 -1.31 -21.70
CA ALA A 291 1.90 -0.80 -21.50
C ALA A 291 1.97 -0.04 -20.19
N LEU A 292 2.98 -0.36 -19.36
CA LEU A 292 3.31 0.47 -18.19
C LEU A 292 3.95 1.79 -18.65
N TRP A 293 3.94 2.78 -17.76
CA TRP A 293 4.61 4.08 -17.94
C TRP A 293 4.08 4.91 -19.12
N ALA A 294 2.92 4.57 -19.69
CA ALA A 294 2.30 5.44 -20.67
C ALA A 294 2.03 6.80 -20.03
N PRO A 295 2.37 7.94 -20.70
CA PRO A 295 1.97 9.24 -20.23
C PRO A 295 0.46 9.23 -20.05
N GLY A 296 -0.02 9.62 -18.85
CA GLY A 296 -1.43 9.59 -18.54
C GLY A 296 -2.20 10.43 -19.56
N GLU A 297 -3.18 9.83 -20.21
CA GLU A 297 -4.23 10.62 -20.81
C GLU A 297 -4.86 11.39 -19.64
N ASN A 298 -4.68 12.71 -19.63
CA ASN A 298 -5.35 13.60 -18.70
C ASN A 298 -6.86 13.44 -18.92
N VAL A 299 -7.55 12.80 -17.97
CA VAL A 299 -9.01 12.80 -17.88
C VAL A 299 -9.42 13.90 -16.93
#